data_eb88d0293c64a0155bd39165f912a540
#
_entry.id   eb88d0293c64a0155bd39165f912a540
#
_cell.length_a   1.000
_cell.length_b   1.000
_cell.length_c   1.000
_cell.angle_alpha   90.00
_cell.angle_beta   90.00
_cell.angle_gamma   90.00
#
_symmetry.space_group_name_H-M   'P 1'
#
loop_
_entity.id
_entity.type
_entity.pdbx_description
1 polymer ?
#
loop_
_entity_poly.entity_id
_entity_poly.type
_entity_poly.pdbx_seq_one_letter_code
_entity_poly.pdbx_strand_id
1 'polypeptide(L)'
;MSAELKHLVQRFYDEVLNAGQLNVLDELLTPNAIYRNPALGLPASVEGAKQRLAGLRSAFPDLRYTVENITAEGDRVVVQFVLEGTQHGEFLGIAPTGKTVRTLGMTSYRFTDGRIAEILVLADFVTVLRQLGVLPVLTATPP
;
A
#
# COMPACT_ATOMS: atom_id res chain seq x y z
N MET A 1 8.95 -7.40 21.79
CA MET A 1 7.87 -6.47 21.47
C MET A 1 8.06 -5.85 20.10
N SER A 2 9.04 -4.95 19.91
CA SER A 2 9.19 -4.34 18.58
C SER A 2 9.59 -5.32 17.49
N ALA A 3 10.41 -6.32 17.79
CA ALA A 3 10.79 -7.35 16.82
C ALA A 3 9.57 -8.17 16.37
N GLU A 4 8.65 -8.45 17.27
CA GLU A 4 7.42 -9.19 16.96
C GLU A 4 6.51 -8.36 16.07
N LEU A 5 6.35 -7.07 16.37
CA LEU A 5 5.51 -6.16 15.56
C LEU A 5 6.10 -5.99 14.17
N LYS A 6 7.42 -5.84 14.07
CA LYS A 6 8.09 -5.77 12.76
C LYS A 6 7.89 -7.04 11.95
N HIS A 7 7.92 -8.21 12.60
CA HIS A 7 7.69 -9.49 11.93
C HIS A 7 6.27 -9.56 11.36
N LEU A 8 5.27 -9.12 12.13
CA LEU A 8 3.87 -9.11 11.65
C LEU A 8 3.70 -8.18 10.45
N VAL A 9 4.35 -7.03 10.47
CA VAL A 9 4.32 -6.09 9.34
C VAL A 9 5.04 -6.70 8.14
N GLN A 10 6.16 -7.41 8.34
CA GLN A 10 6.84 -8.08 7.24
C GLN A 10 5.94 -9.14 6.60
N ARG A 11 5.17 -9.88 7.39
CA ARG A 11 4.16 -10.81 6.87
C ARG A 11 3.11 -10.10 6.04
N PHE A 12 2.69 -8.90 6.46
CA PHE A 12 1.73 -8.10 5.70
C PHE A 12 2.27 -7.82 4.30
N TYR A 13 3.54 -7.43 4.17
CA TYR A 13 4.15 -7.18 2.87
C TYR A 13 4.36 -8.45 2.06
N ASP A 14 4.90 -9.50 2.68
CA ASP A 14 5.26 -10.72 1.96
C ASP A 14 4.02 -11.53 1.55
N GLU A 15 3.08 -11.72 2.46
CA GLU A 15 1.95 -12.63 2.25
C GLU A 15 0.73 -11.91 1.66
N VAL A 16 0.42 -10.71 2.13
CA VAL A 16 -0.77 -9.98 1.68
C VAL A 16 -0.47 -9.18 0.41
N LEU A 17 0.49 -8.27 0.47
CA LEU A 17 0.73 -7.35 -0.63
C LEU A 17 1.44 -8.03 -1.80
N ASN A 18 2.50 -8.80 -1.56
CA ASN A 18 3.28 -9.42 -2.63
C ASN A 18 2.72 -10.77 -3.09
N ALA A 19 2.26 -11.61 -2.17
CA ALA A 19 1.72 -12.91 -2.54
C ALA A 19 0.20 -12.88 -2.84
N GLY A 20 -0.48 -11.80 -2.50
CA GLY A 20 -1.91 -11.67 -2.76
C GLY A 20 -2.80 -12.52 -1.88
N GLN A 21 -2.30 -12.99 -0.74
CA GLN A 21 -3.05 -13.83 0.20
C GLN A 21 -3.89 -12.95 1.11
N LEU A 22 -5.00 -12.43 0.58
CA LEU A 22 -5.83 -11.45 1.29
C LEU A 22 -6.45 -11.98 2.58
N ASN A 23 -6.68 -13.30 2.68
CA ASN A 23 -7.25 -13.90 3.90
C ASN A 23 -6.31 -13.80 5.10
N VAL A 24 -5.02 -13.59 4.88
CA VAL A 24 -4.06 -13.37 5.97
C VAL A 24 -4.40 -12.08 6.75
N LEU A 25 -5.10 -11.14 6.14
CA LEU A 25 -5.58 -9.95 6.83
C LEU A 25 -6.45 -10.30 8.05
N ASP A 26 -7.20 -11.38 7.99
CA ASP A 26 -8.05 -11.80 9.11
C ASP A 26 -7.23 -12.23 10.33
N GLU A 27 -6.00 -12.69 10.13
CA GLU A 27 -5.07 -13.01 11.22
C GLU A 27 -4.36 -11.78 11.74
N LEU A 28 -3.93 -10.89 10.84
CA LEU A 28 -3.07 -9.76 11.18
C LEU A 28 -3.82 -8.55 11.73
N LEU A 29 -5.07 -8.35 11.31
CA LEU A 29 -5.87 -7.20 11.67
C LEU A 29 -6.88 -7.52 12.76
N THR A 30 -7.19 -6.51 13.60
CA THR A 30 -8.37 -6.63 14.48
C THR A 30 -9.64 -6.64 13.63
N PRO A 31 -10.73 -7.25 14.10
CA PRO A 31 -11.98 -7.29 13.32
C PRO A 31 -12.54 -5.93 12.94
N ASN A 32 -12.27 -4.90 13.75
CA ASN A 32 -12.70 -3.53 13.52
C ASN A 32 -11.59 -2.62 13.04
N ALA A 33 -10.51 -3.19 12.50
CA ALA A 33 -9.39 -2.40 12.00
C ALA A 33 -9.83 -1.44 10.91
N ILE A 34 -9.16 -0.29 10.86
CA ILE A 34 -9.42 0.75 9.87
C ILE A 34 -8.21 0.84 8.93
N TYR A 35 -8.49 0.73 7.64
CA TYR A 35 -7.51 0.91 6.58
C TYR A 35 -7.74 2.26 5.91
N ARG A 36 -6.74 3.12 5.99
CA ARG A 36 -6.78 4.46 5.41
C ARG A 36 -5.75 4.58 4.31
N ASN A 37 -6.23 4.86 3.12
CA ASN A 37 -5.38 5.22 1.98
C ASN A 37 -6.09 6.37 1.27
N PRO A 38 -5.81 7.64 1.65
CA PRO A 38 -6.55 8.79 1.15
C PRO A 38 -6.56 8.93 -0.36
N ALA A 39 -5.51 8.47 -1.05
CA ALA A 39 -5.46 8.51 -2.50
C ALA A 39 -6.48 7.56 -3.15
N LEU A 40 -6.87 6.48 -2.46
CA LEU A 40 -7.79 5.49 -2.99
C LEU A 40 -9.24 5.67 -2.50
N GLY A 41 -9.47 6.59 -1.57
CA GLY A 41 -10.83 6.90 -1.12
C GLY A 41 -11.00 7.02 0.39
N LEU A 42 -12.22 6.80 0.86
CA LEU A 42 -12.57 6.89 2.27
C LEU A 42 -11.99 5.73 3.08
N PRO A 43 -11.86 5.87 4.42
CA PRO A 43 -11.41 4.78 5.28
C PRO A 43 -12.24 3.51 5.03
N ALA A 44 -11.58 2.37 5.07
CA ALA A 44 -12.20 1.08 4.79
C ALA A 44 -12.09 0.13 5.97
N SER A 45 -13.05 -0.78 6.07
CA SER A 45 -13.03 -1.94 6.97
C SER A 45 -12.04 -2.99 6.43
N VAL A 46 -11.90 -4.10 7.15
CA VAL A 46 -11.08 -5.23 6.70
C VAL A 46 -11.56 -5.72 5.33
N GLU A 47 -12.86 -5.89 5.15
CA GLU A 47 -13.41 -6.31 3.85
C GLU A 47 -13.17 -5.28 2.75
N GLY A 48 -13.34 -4.01 3.07
CA GLY A 48 -13.04 -2.93 2.13
C GLY A 48 -11.56 -2.88 1.75
N ALA A 49 -10.66 -3.16 2.70
CA ALA A 49 -9.24 -3.25 2.44
C ALA A 49 -8.93 -4.40 1.47
N LYS A 50 -9.55 -5.57 1.68
CA LYS A 50 -9.39 -6.71 0.76
C LYS A 50 -9.82 -6.34 -0.66
N GLN A 51 -10.95 -5.66 -0.80
CA GLN A 51 -11.44 -5.22 -2.11
C GLN A 51 -10.49 -4.24 -2.78
N ARG A 52 -9.97 -3.26 -2.03
CA ARG A 52 -9.01 -2.28 -2.57
C ARG A 52 -7.72 -2.94 -3.00
N LEU A 53 -7.18 -3.85 -2.21
CA LEU A 53 -5.95 -4.55 -2.53
C LEU A 53 -6.14 -5.50 -3.73
N ALA A 54 -7.29 -6.14 -3.82
CA ALA A 54 -7.64 -6.96 -4.99
C ALA A 54 -7.72 -6.10 -6.25
N GLY A 55 -8.35 -4.92 -6.16
CA GLY A 55 -8.44 -3.97 -7.27
C GLY A 55 -7.08 -3.47 -7.72
N LEU A 56 -6.20 -3.16 -6.78
CA LEU A 56 -4.85 -2.70 -7.09
C LEU A 56 -4.06 -3.79 -7.81
N ARG A 57 -4.14 -5.04 -7.36
CA ARG A 57 -3.48 -6.17 -8.01
C ARG A 57 -4.10 -6.49 -9.37
N SER A 58 -5.38 -6.29 -9.53
CA SER A 58 -6.04 -6.43 -10.83
C SER A 58 -5.54 -5.39 -11.84
N ALA A 59 -5.31 -4.16 -11.37
CA ALA A 59 -4.76 -3.09 -12.20
C ALA A 59 -3.28 -3.33 -12.53
N PHE A 60 -2.51 -3.85 -11.56
CA PHE A 60 -1.08 -4.11 -11.68
C PHE A 60 -0.81 -5.57 -11.27
N PRO A 61 -0.98 -6.55 -12.18
CA PRO A 61 -0.85 -7.96 -11.82
C PRO A 61 0.55 -8.36 -11.33
N ASP A 62 1.58 -7.65 -11.75
CA ASP A 62 2.97 -7.84 -11.34
C ASP A 62 3.38 -6.94 -10.16
N LEU A 63 2.41 -6.42 -9.43
CA LEU A 63 2.63 -5.51 -8.30
C LEU A 63 3.62 -6.09 -7.32
N ARG A 64 4.63 -5.28 -6.96
CA ARG A 64 5.66 -5.66 -6.02
C ARG A 64 5.97 -4.51 -5.07
N TYR A 65 5.94 -4.79 -3.79
CA TYR A 65 6.40 -3.90 -2.73
C TYR A 65 7.76 -4.37 -2.25
N THR A 66 8.70 -3.44 -2.16
CA THR A 66 10.01 -3.69 -1.55
C THR A 66 10.11 -2.83 -0.29
N VAL A 67 10.25 -3.49 0.85
CA VAL A 67 10.44 -2.80 2.13
C VAL A 67 11.88 -2.29 2.21
N GLU A 68 12.03 -0.99 2.38
CA GLU A 68 13.35 -0.35 2.49
C GLU A 68 13.75 -0.06 3.92
N ASN A 69 12.78 0.23 4.77
CA ASN A 69 13.02 0.54 6.17
C ASN A 69 11.79 0.19 7.00
N ILE A 70 12.03 -0.38 8.18
CA ILE A 70 10.99 -0.64 9.19
C ILE A 70 11.47 -0.03 10.50
N THR A 71 10.66 0.84 11.08
CA THR A 71 10.93 1.46 12.37
C THR A 71 9.76 1.20 13.30
N ALA A 72 10.03 0.78 14.52
CA ALA A 72 9.01 0.51 15.51
C ALA A 72 9.28 1.28 16.79
N GLU A 73 8.22 1.81 17.37
CA GLU A 73 8.26 2.48 18.66
C GLU A 73 6.90 2.29 19.34
N GLY A 74 6.90 1.73 20.55
CA GLY A 74 5.67 1.47 21.29
C GLY A 74 4.77 0.51 20.52
N ASP A 75 3.53 0.94 20.28
CA ASP A 75 2.53 0.17 19.53
C ASP A 75 2.49 0.52 18.03
N ARG A 76 3.48 1.24 17.52
CA ARG A 76 3.52 1.70 16.14
C ARG A 76 4.70 1.15 15.37
N VAL A 77 4.43 0.82 14.11
CA VAL A 77 5.46 0.45 13.14
C VAL A 77 5.27 1.33 11.92
N VAL A 78 6.35 1.91 11.42
CA VAL A 78 6.34 2.68 10.18
C VAL A 78 7.25 1.99 9.17
N VAL A 79 6.74 1.83 7.95
CA VAL A 79 7.46 1.21 6.86
C VAL A 79 7.65 2.22 5.73
N GLN A 80 8.85 2.26 5.20
CA GLN A 80 9.14 2.93 3.94
C GLN A 80 9.31 1.87 2.87
N PHE A 81 8.61 2.02 1.75
CA PHE A 81 8.61 1.00 0.69
C PHE A 81 8.73 1.62 -0.70
N VAL A 82 9.14 0.78 -1.64
CA VAL A 82 9.05 1.05 -3.07
C VAL A 82 7.97 0.16 -3.64
N LEU A 83 7.13 0.72 -4.48
CA LEU A 83 6.05 0.03 -5.16
C LEU A 83 6.31 0.07 -6.66
N GLU A 84 6.23 -1.09 -7.31
CA GLU A 84 6.44 -1.22 -8.74
C GLU A 84 5.35 -2.07 -9.37
N GLY A 85 5.03 -1.80 -10.63
CA GLY A 85 4.09 -2.62 -11.37
C GLY A 85 3.83 -2.08 -12.76
N THR A 86 3.19 -2.90 -13.59
CA THR A 86 2.80 -2.56 -14.95
C THR A 86 1.29 -2.51 -15.04
N GLN A 87 0.74 -1.42 -15.55
CA GLN A 87 -0.70 -1.25 -15.62
C GLN A 87 -1.30 -2.07 -16.76
N HIS A 88 -2.01 -3.13 -16.40
CA HIS A 88 -2.75 -3.98 -17.33
C HIS A 88 -4.26 -3.90 -17.16
N GLY A 89 -4.73 -3.29 -16.07
CA GLY A 89 -6.14 -3.09 -15.78
C GLY A 89 -6.45 -1.64 -15.43
N GLU A 90 -7.73 -1.32 -15.36
CA GLU A 90 -8.18 0.02 -14.98
C GLU A 90 -7.70 0.39 -13.58
N PHE A 91 -7.17 1.60 -13.44
CA PHE A 91 -6.71 2.13 -12.16
C PHE A 91 -7.26 3.55 -11.98
N LEU A 92 -8.08 3.75 -10.93
CA LEU A 92 -8.71 5.05 -10.61
C LEU A 92 -9.40 5.68 -11.84
N GLY A 93 -10.10 4.89 -12.62
CA GLY A 93 -10.77 5.37 -13.83
C GLY A 93 -9.86 5.52 -15.03
N ILE A 94 -8.57 5.21 -14.92
CA ILE A 94 -7.61 5.30 -16.01
C ILE A 94 -7.57 3.96 -16.74
N ALA A 95 -7.86 4.01 -18.05
CA ALA A 95 -7.78 2.81 -18.89
C ALA A 95 -6.35 2.26 -18.91
N PRO A 96 -6.18 0.93 -19.14
CA PRO A 96 -4.86 0.31 -19.17
C PRO A 96 -3.92 0.99 -20.17
N THR A 97 -2.74 1.38 -19.68
CA THR A 97 -1.71 2.05 -20.50
C THR A 97 -0.59 1.10 -20.93
N GLY A 98 -0.44 -0.04 -20.25
CA GLY A 98 0.70 -0.93 -20.43
C GLY A 98 2.01 -0.37 -19.89
N LYS A 99 1.97 0.77 -19.21
CA LYS A 99 3.16 1.44 -18.69
C LYS A 99 3.57 0.90 -17.34
N THR A 100 4.87 0.92 -17.08
CA THR A 100 5.45 0.54 -15.80
C THR A 100 5.52 1.76 -14.89
N VAL A 101 5.15 1.57 -13.63
CA VAL A 101 5.24 2.61 -12.60
C VAL A 101 6.18 2.16 -11.49
N ARG A 102 6.82 3.13 -10.85
CA ARG A 102 7.66 2.92 -9.68
C ARG A 102 7.54 4.14 -8.80
N THR A 103 7.14 3.93 -7.55
CA THR A 103 6.94 5.04 -6.62
C THR A 103 7.33 4.65 -5.19
N LEU A 104 7.40 5.65 -4.34
CA LEU A 104 7.70 5.50 -2.92
C LEU A 104 6.44 5.66 -2.10
N GLY A 105 6.43 5.05 -0.93
CA GLY A 105 5.38 5.27 0.04
C GLY A 105 5.83 4.97 1.45
N MET A 106 5.00 5.39 2.39
CA MET A 106 5.17 5.09 3.79
C MET A 106 3.84 4.63 4.36
N THR A 107 3.88 3.66 5.24
CA THR A 107 2.70 3.15 5.93
C THR A 107 2.95 3.15 7.42
N SER A 108 1.98 3.67 8.17
CA SER A 108 1.97 3.61 9.63
C SER A 108 0.98 2.54 10.06
N TYR A 109 1.41 1.66 10.96
CA TYR A 109 0.61 0.61 11.56
C TYR A 109 0.51 0.84 13.05
N ARG A 110 -0.71 0.86 13.58
CA ARG A 110 -0.94 0.89 15.03
C ARG A 110 -1.48 -0.46 15.48
N PHE A 111 -0.87 -1.02 16.52
CA PHE A 111 -1.21 -2.33 17.04
C PHE A 111 -2.02 -2.24 18.34
N THR A 112 -2.91 -3.21 18.52
CA THR A 112 -3.66 -3.43 19.74
C THR A 112 -3.71 -4.95 19.98
N ASP A 113 -3.26 -5.38 21.15
CA ASP A 113 -3.28 -6.79 21.54
C ASP A 113 -2.63 -7.71 20.51
N GLY A 114 -1.50 -7.29 19.95
CA GLY A 114 -0.74 -8.08 19.00
C GLY A 114 -1.30 -8.12 17.58
N ARG A 115 -2.31 -7.30 17.27
CA ARG A 115 -2.91 -7.20 15.94
C ARG A 115 -2.92 -5.76 15.46
N ILE A 116 -2.94 -5.58 14.16
CA ILE A 116 -3.02 -4.26 13.55
C ILE A 116 -4.43 -3.71 13.69
N ALA A 117 -4.57 -2.57 14.34
CA ALA A 117 -5.86 -1.90 14.55
C ALA A 117 -6.08 -0.75 13.56
N GLU A 118 -5.02 -0.15 13.04
CA GLU A 118 -5.12 0.95 12.10
C GLU A 118 -3.94 0.93 11.14
N ILE A 119 -4.22 1.17 9.88
CA ILE A 119 -3.24 1.30 8.82
C ILE A 119 -3.45 2.65 8.15
N LEU A 120 -2.38 3.43 8.01
CA LEU A 120 -2.41 4.66 7.21
C LEU A 120 -1.34 4.57 6.14
N VAL A 121 -1.76 4.58 4.88
CA VAL A 121 -0.86 4.53 3.73
C VAL A 121 -0.78 5.90 3.09
N LEU A 122 0.44 6.38 2.88
CA LEU A 122 0.72 7.57 2.09
C LEU A 122 1.73 7.20 1.03
N ALA A 123 1.26 6.95 -0.18
CA ALA A 123 2.10 6.67 -1.33
C ALA A 123 2.09 7.88 -2.28
N ASP A 124 3.17 8.04 -3.03
CA ASP A 124 3.28 9.12 -4.01
C ASP A 124 2.54 8.74 -5.29
N PHE A 125 1.22 8.87 -5.27
CA PHE A 125 0.38 8.58 -6.43
C PHE A 125 0.47 9.67 -7.51
N VAL A 126 0.91 10.86 -7.17
CA VAL A 126 1.17 11.90 -8.18
C VAL A 126 2.25 11.42 -9.14
N THR A 127 3.33 10.82 -8.64
CA THR A 127 4.37 10.23 -9.48
C THR A 127 3.80 9.11 -10.35
N VAL A 128 2.93 8.26 -9.81
CA VAL A 128 2.28 7.20 -10.58
C VAL A 128 1.47 7.80 -11.72
N LEU A 129 0.65 8.80 -11.44
CA LEU A 129 -0.19 9.44 -12.46
C LEU A 129 0.63 10.10 -13.56
N ARG A 130 1.78 10.68 -13.21
CA ARG A 130 2.72 11.23 -14.20
C ARG A 130 3.30 10.13 -15.08
N GLN A 131 3.71 9.03 -14.46
CA GLN A 131 4.30 7.90 -15.20
C GLN A 131 3.29 7.24 -16.12
N LEU A 132 2.01 7.24 -15.74
CA LEU A 132 0.93 6.75 -16.60
C LEU A 132 0.54 7.74 -17.71
N GLY A 133 1.05 8.97 -17.64
CA GLY A 133 0.80 9.98 -18.66
C GLY A 133 -0.50 10.74 -18.51
N VAL A 134 -1.16 10.68 -17.34
CA VAL A 134 -2.43 11.38 -17.10
C VAL A 134 -2.25 12.73 -16.41
N LEU A 135 -1.04 13.02 -15.92
CA LEU A 135 -0.68 14.33 -15.39
C LEU A 135 0.55 14.86 -16.14
N PRO A 136 0.62 16.18 -16.34
CA PRO A 136 1.81 16.80 -16.94
C PRO A 136 3.06 16.50 -16.09
N VAL A 137 4.19 16.28 -16.76
CA VAL A 137 5.48 16.23 -16.10
C VAL A 137 5.83 17.65 -15.67
N LEU A 138 6.09 17.83 -14.36
CA LEU A 138 6.55 19.12 -13.87
C LEU A 138 8.01 19.28 -14.25
N THR A 139 8.28 20.20 -15.16
CA THR A 139 9.64 20.61 -15.44
C THR A 139 9.98 21.78 -14.53
N ALA A 140 11.12 21.71 -13.84
CA ALA A 140 11.63 22.84 -13.11
C ALA A 140 12.04 23.91 -14.15
N THR A 141 11.15 24.85 -14.38
CA THR A 141 11.51 26.01 -15.18
C THR A 141 12.19 27.02 -14.27
N PRO A 142 13.41 27.46 -14.61
CA PRO A 142 14.02 28.55 -13.87
C PRO A 142 13.10 29.77 -13.92
N PRO A 143 13.02 30.51 -12.83
CA PRO A 143 12.24 31.73 -12.80
C PRO A 143 12.75 32.77 -13.79
#